data_452beecce485db16197f788923f9c4d8
#
_entry.id   452beecce485db16197f788923f9c4d8
#
_cell.length_a   1.000
_cell.length_b   1.000
_cell.length_c   1.000
_cell.angle_alpha   90.00
_cell.angle_beta   90.00
_cell.angle_gamma   90.00
#
_symmetry.space_group_name_H-M   'P 1'
#
loop_
_entity.id
_entity.type
_entity.pdbx_description
1 polymer ?
#
loop_
_entity_poly.entity_id
_entity_poly.type
_entity_poly.pdbx_seq_one_letter_code
_entity_poly.pdbx_strand_id
1 'polypeptide(L)'
;MSETVEQEFAPGNHPDLPPPIRTTGIIGWSRKNLFSSPLNTILTLLTLLLLWKSLPPLFEWAVVNSISSADSREQCWNQMSSPGAGACWAFIKDRVELFTYGFYPHELRWRVNISFLLLALALVPVLYEKLPHRKYGLLYSATFPFIAGWLLVGGFGLESVDTDQFGGIMLTLIIGVTGISFSLPIGVALALGRQSNMPVLRILCVLFIEFIRGVPLITLLFVASTMLNYFLPPGTVYALLVRVLIMVTLFASAYMAEVIRGGLQAISKGQHEAGDSLGLTYWQAHRLIILPQAMKISIPGIVSNFIGLYKDTTLVLIIGMMDILGLGNASLADAKWAGLAMEVYIFVALYFFISCFSMSRYSLYLEKKLHTGH
;
A
#
# COMPACT_ATOMS: atom_id res chain seq x y z
N MET A 1 8.55 34.95 56.26
CA MET A 1 7.77 33.91 56.91
C MET A 1 6.38 33.96 56.28
N SER A 2 6.11 33.11 55.30
CA SER A 2 4.79 32.92 54.70
C SER A 2 4.17 31.71 55.37
N GLU A 3 3.15 31.95 56.18
CA GLU A 3 2.32 30.90 56.75
C GLU A 3 1.59 30.18 55.60
N THR A 4 1.93 28.93 55.40
CA THR A 4 1.12 28.00 54.58
C THR A 4 -0.10 27.63 55.41
N VAL A 5 -1.24 28.20 55.05
CA VAL A 5 -2.55 27.79 55.59
C VAL A 5 -2.79 26.35 55.11
N GLU A 6 -2.67 25.38 56.01
CA GLU A 6 -3.11 24.00 55.75
C GLU A 6 -4.66 24.05 55.66
N GLN A 7 -5.16 23.91 54.43
CA GLN A 7 -6.58 23.70 54.22
C GLN A 7 -6.90 22.28 54.69
N GLU A 8 -7.60 22.15 55.84
CA GLU A 8 -8.22 20.91 56.30
C GLU A 8 -9.37 20.54 55.38
N PHE A 9 -9.21 19.46 54.63
CA PHE A 9 -10.24 18.89 53.79
C PHE A 9 -11.08 17.89 54.63
N ALA A 10 -12.40 17.86 54.43
CA ALA A 10 -13.26 16.87 55.03
C ALA A 10 -12.88 15.44 54.60
N PRO A 11 -13.01 14.41 55.45
CA PRO A 11 -12.66 13.04 55.10
C PRO A 11 -13.39 12.59 53.82
N GLY A 12 -12.63 12.21 52.80
CA GLY A 12 -13.11 11.80 51.47
C GLY A 12 -13.11 12.89 50.40
N ASN A 13 -12.81 14.15 50.72
CA ASN A 13 -12.82 15.30 49.81
C ASN A 13 -11.40 15.89 49.59
N HIS A 14 -10.36 15.08 49.64
CA HIS A 14 -9.03 15.57 49.28
C HIS A 14 -8.94 15.72 47.75
N PRO A 15 -8.40 16.84 47.23
CA PRO A 15 -8.07 16.94 45.84
C PRO A 15 -7.05 15.83 45.49
N ASP A 16 -7.26 15.18 44.34
CA ASP A 16 -6.34 14.17 43.86
C ASP A 16 -4.91 14.73 43.83
N LEU A 17 -4.04 14.17 44.66
CA LEU A 17 -2.63 14.54 44.66
C LEU A 17 -2.05 14.21 43.25
N PRO A 18 -1.25 15.14 42.69
CA PRO A 18 -0.63 14.86 41.38
C PRO A 18 0.15 13.56 41.51
N PRO A 19 0.03 12.67 40.54
CA PRO A 19 0.71 11.39 40.56
C PRO A 19 2.24 11.59 40.68
N PRO A 20 2.94 10.71 41.43
CA PRO A 20 4.38 10.86 41.63
C PRO A 20 5.13 11.04 40.31
N ILE A 21 6.11 11.94 40.25
CA ILE A 21 6.92 12.24 39.05
C ILE A 21 7.50 10.99 38.39
N ARG A 22 7.77 9.94 39.18
CA ARG A 22 8.26 8.63 38.67
C ARG A 22 7.22 7.80 37.94
N THR A 23 5.92 8.14 38.01
CA THR A 23 4.83 7.42 37.34
C THR A 23 4.27 8.18 36.17
N THR A 24 4.66 9.45 35.98
CA THR A 24 4.18 10.33 34.89
C THR A 24 5.29 10.68 33.91
N GLY A 25 4.92 11.11 32.72
CA GLY A 25 5.86 11.54 31.68
C GLY A 25 6.67 10.40 31.08
N ILE A 26 7.79 10.76 30.45
CA ILE A 26 8.67 9.82 29.71
C ILE A 26 9.26 8.76 30.66
N ILE A 27 9.63 9.15 31.89
CA ILE A 27 10.23 8.23 32.88
C ILE A 27 9.21 7.19 33.34
N GLY A 28 7.98 7.62 33.67
CA GLY A 28 6.89 6.71 34.05
C GLY A 28 6.52 5.78 32.90
N TRP A 29 6.40 6.30 31.69
CA TRP A 29 6.13 5.50 30.49
C TRP A 29 7.24 4.47 30.24
N SER A 30 8.50 4.86 30.28
CA SER A 30 9.63 3.96 30.07
C SER A 30 9.66 2.84 31.08
N ARG A 31 9.47 3.17 32.38
CA ARG A 31 9.44 2.16 33.44
C ARG A 31 8.29 1.18 33.27
N LYS A 32 7.11 1.66 32.88
CA LYS A 32 5.91 0.82 32.70
C LYS A 32 6.01 -0.07 31.45
N ASN A 33 6.60 0.42 30.36
CA ASN A 33 6.56 -0.25 29.06
C ASN A 33 7.88 -0.94 28.68
N LEU A 34 9.02 -0.36 29.05
CA LEU A 34 10.34 -0.87 28.67
C LEU A 34 11.03 -1.66 29.79
N PHE A 35 10.81 -1.30 31.05
CA PHE A 35 11.47 -1.85 32.22
C PHE A 35 10.49 -2.41 33.24
N SER A 36 9.32 -2.91 32.79
CA SER A 36 8.25 -3.41 33.67
C SER A 36 8.56 -4.77 34.31
N SER A 37 9.44 -5.58 33.72
CA SER A 37 9.86 -6.89 34.22
C SER A 37 11.32 -7.15 33.87
N PRO A 38 12.01 -8.13 34.53
CA PRO A 38 13.38 -8.51 34.17
C PRO A 38 13.51 -8.91 32.69
N LEU A 39 12.54 -9.65 32.16
CA LEU A 39 12.54 -10.04 30.74
C LEU A 39 12.42 -8.84 29.82
N ASN A 40 11.49 -7.91 30.08
CA ASN A 40 11.32 -6.70 29.29
C ASN A 40 12.57 -5.80 29.37
N THR A 41 13.24 -5.76 30.51
CA THR A 41 14.50 -5.04 30.68
C THR A 41 15.60 -5.63 29.80
N ILE A 42 15.78 -6.96 29.83
CA ILE A 42 16.77 -7.66 28.98
C ILE A 42 16.46 -7.43 27.49
N LEU A 43 15.22 -7.61 27.06
CA LEU A 43 14.81 -7.37 25.68
C LEU A 43 15.04 -5.93 25.25
N THR A 44 14.71 -4.96 26.09
CA THR A 44 14.96 -3.53 25.83
C THR A 44 16.45 -3.25 25.67
N LEU A 45 17.30 -3.75 26.58
CA LEU A 45 18.75 -3.56 26.51
C LEU A 45 19.35 -4.24 25.28
N LEU A 46 18.92 -5.44 24.93
CA LEU A 46 19.35 -6.13 23.71
C LEU A 46 18.95 -5.34 22.46
N THR A 47 17.71 -4.85 22.41
CA THR A 47 17.22 -4.02 21.29
C THR A 47 18.02 -2.73 21.17
N LEU A 48 18.26 -2.01 22.28
CA LEU A 48 19.07 -0.79 22.28
C LEU A 48 20.51 -1.07 21.85
N LEU A 49 21.11 -2.17 22.30
CA LEU A 49 22.46 -2.56 21.87
C LEU A 49 22.50 -2.87 20.36
N LEU A 50 21.50 -3.58 19.85
CA LEU A 50 21.38 -3.89 18.44
C LEU A 50 21.22 -2.61 17.61
N LEU A 51 20.35 -1.72 18.01
CA LEU A 51 20.14 -0.43 17.35
C LEU A 51 21.42 0.43 17.40
N TRP A 52 22.10 0.48 18.55
CA TRP A 52 23.36 1.20 18.72
C TRP A 52 24.47 0.66 17.81
N LYS A 53 24.54 -0.65 17.62
CA LYS A 53 25.54 -1.26 16.74
C LYS A 53 25.19 -1.17 15.25
N SER A 54 23.89 -1.10 14.89
CA SER A 54 23.46 -1.15 13.49
C SER A 54 23.20 0.22 12.90
N LEU A 55 22.55 1.14 13.63
CA LEU A 55 22.14 2.43 13.08
C LEU A 55 23.32 3.37 12.74
N PRO A 56 24.35 3.56 13.63
CA PRO A 56 25.43 4.45 13.29
C PRO A 56 26.23 4.02 12.05
N PRO A 57 26.67 2.75 11.90
CA PRO A 57 27.35 2.32 10.69
C PRO A 57 26.50 2.46 9.43
N LEU A 58 25.20 2.17 9.53
CA LEU A 58 24.27 2.34 8.42
C LEU A 58 24.16 3.84 8.04
N PHE A 59 24.05 4.73 9.02
CA PHE A 59 23.98 6.16 8.79
C PHE A 59 25.29 6.70 8.19
N GLU A 60 26.44 6.26 8.71
CA GLU A 60 27.75 6.61 8.17
C GLU A 60 27.88 6.18 6.71
N TRP A 61 27.51 4.93 6.41
CA TRP A 61 27.52 4.38 5.05
C TRP A 61 26.54 5.12 4.12
N ALA A 62 25.30 5.33 4.55
CA ALA A 62 24.23 5.87 3.69
C ALA A 62 24.31 7.38 3.49
N VAL A 63 24.87 8.13 4.45
CA VAL A 63 24.81 9.60 4.47
C VAL A 63 26.19 10.23 4.56
N VAL A 64 27.00 9.88 5.58
CA VAL A 64 28.25 10.59 5.85
C VAL A 64 29.30 10.31 4.77
N ASN A 65 29.49 9.03 4.45
CA ASN A 65 30.51 8.58 3.48
C ASN A 65 29.95 8.39 2.07
N SER A 66 28.71 8.84 1.83
CA SER A 66 28.06 8.63 0.54
C SER A 66 28.53 9.60 -0.53
N ILE A 67 28.57 9.11 -1.78
CA ILE A 67 28.93 9.87 -2.96
C ILE A 67 27.68 10.03 -3.84
N SER A 68 27.31 11.29 -4.13
CA SER A 68 26.13 11.63 -4.94
C SER A 68 26.47 12.10 -6.36
N SER A 69 27.75 12.23 -6.70
CA SER A 69 28.21 12.68 -8.01
C SER A 69 29.43 11.89 -8.44
N ALA A 70 29.26 10.99 -9.40
CA ALA A 70 30.28 10.20 -10.04
C ALA A 70 29.73 9.65 -11.35
N ASP A 71 30.60 9.35 -12.30
CA ASP A 71 30.21 8.82 -13.60
C ASP A 71 30.33 7.29 -13.68
N SER A 72 30.95 6.66 -12.68
CA SER A 72 31.09 5.21 -12.59
C SER A 72 31.29 4.75 -11.15
N ARG A 73 31.12 3.43 -10.92
CA ARG A 73 31.43 2.80 -9.63
C ARG A 73 32.88 3.05 -9.19
N GLU A 74 33.82 2.94 -10.11
CA GLU A 74 35.25 3.13 -9.82
C GLU A 74 35.51 4.56 -9.34
N GLN A 75 34.91 5.53 -9.98
CA GLN A 75 35.01 6.93 -9.55
C GLN A 75 34.37 7.17 -8.18
N CYS A 76 33.24 6.51 -7.87
CA CYS A 76 32.67 6.52 -6.52
C CYS A 76 33.67 5.98 -5.49
N TRP A 77 34.25 4.81 -5.76
CA TRP A 77 35.17 4.16 -4.82
C TRP A 77 36.48 4.91 -4.62
N ASN A 78 36.98 5.56 -5.66
CA ASN A 78 38.19 6.40 -5.56
C ASN A 78 37.98 7.67 -4.72
N GLN A 79 36.72 8.11 -4.55
CA GLN A 79 36.37 9.25 -3.71
C GLN A 79 36.11 8.85 -2.24
N MET A 80 36.01 7.54 -1.97
CA MET A 80 35.79 6.98 -0.62
C MET A 80 37.12 6.62 0.04
N SER A 81 37.13 6.53 1.38
CA SER A 81 38.30 6.07 2.16
C SER A 81 38.72 4.63 1.82
N SER A 82 37.78 3.79 1.44
CA SER A 82 37.97 2.44 0.96
C SER A 82 36.78 2.01 0.07
N PRO A 83 36.94 1.06 -0.87
CA PRO A 83 35.85 0.56 -1.70
C PRO A 83 34.68 0.07 -0.86
N GLY A 84 33.50 0.64 -1.06
CA GLY A 84 32.29 0.26 -0.32
C GLY A 84 32.13 0.86 1.08
N ALA A 85 33.02 1.76 1.52
CA ALA A 85 32.90 2.44 2.82
C ALA A 85 31.68 3.38 2.91
N GLY A 86 31.11 3.77 1.76
CA GLY A 86 29.90 4.60 1.67
C GLY A 86 29.01 4.18 0.49
N ALA A 87 27.80 4.68 0.49
CA ALA A 87 26.84 4.44 -0.61
C ALA A 87 27.20 5.31 -1.83
N CYS A 88 27.06 4.73 -3.03
CA CYS A 88 27.20 5.45 -4.29
C CYS A 88 25.83 5.87 -4.84
N TRP A 89 25.23 6.94 -4.30
CA TRP A 89 23.94 7.46 -4.76
C TRP A 89 23.98 8.06 -6.16
N ALA A 90 25.19 8.33 -6.69
CA ALA A 90 25.37 8.74 -8.09
C ALA A 90 24.75 7.73 -9.07
N PHE A 91 24.80 6.45 -8.77
CA PHE A 91 24.14 5.39 -9.53
C PHE A 91 22.61 5.58 -9.61
N ILE A 92 21.97 5.80 -8.48
CA ILE A 92 20.52 6.03 -8.43
C ILE A 92 20.14 7.28 -9.21
N LYS A 93 20.95 8.35 -9.09
CA LYS A 93 20.75 9.60 -9.82
C LYS A 93 20.92 9.41 -11.34
N ASP A 94 21.92 8.65 -11.79
CA ASP A 94 22.14 8.32 -13.21
C ASP A 94 20.95 7.53 -13.80
N ARG A 95 20.31 6.68 -12.98
CA ARG A 95 19.22 5.79 -13.40
C ARG A 95 17.82 6.25 -13.00
N VAL A 96 17.67 7.43 -12.41
CA VAL A 96 16.36 7.92 -11.91
C VAL A 96 15.29 7.96 -13.00
N GLU A 97 15.66 8.32 -14.23
CA GLU A 97 14.72 8.33 -15.35
C GLU A 97 14.26 6.91 -15.70
N LEU A 98 15.21 5.96 -15.75
CA LEU A 98 14.90 4.55 -15.98
C LEU A 98 13.99 3.99 -14.87
N PHE A 99 14.29 4.27 -13.61
CA PHE A 99 13.46 3.86 -12.48
C PHE A 99 12.07 4.50 -12.49
N THR A 100 11.93 5.68 -13.06
CA THR A 100 10.63 6.39 -13.09
C THR A 100 9.77 5.96 -14.27
N TYR A 101 10.35 5.96 -15.47
CA TYR A 101 9.61 5.81 -16.73
C TYR A 101 9.79 4.44 -17.40
N GLY A 102 10.74 3.62 -16.93
CA GLY A 102 11.09 2.38 -17.62
C GLY A 102 11.69 2.66 -19.01
N PHE A 103 11.22 1.94 -19.99
CA PHE A 103 11.62 2.08 -21.40
C PHE A 103 10.66 2.97 -22.20
N TYR A 104 9.79 3.72 -21.53
CA TYR A 104 8.82 4.60 -22.18
C TYR A 104 9.50 5.65 -23.04
N PRO A 105 9.03 5.91 -24.31
CA PRO A 105 9.68 6.82 -25.25
C PRO A 105 9.92 8.21 -24.66
N HIS A 106 11.14 8.72 -24.81
CA HIS A 106 11.57 9.96 -24.17
C HIS A 106 10.67 11.15 -24.53
N GLU A 107 10.30 11.24 -25.82
CA GLU A 107 9.45 12.34 -26.33
C GLU A 107 8.02 12.31 -25.78
N LEU A 108 7.56 11.15 -25.30
CA LEU A 108 6.20 10.94 -24.79
C LEU A 108 6.13 10.92 -23.25
N ARG A 109 7.24 11.08 -22.54
CA ARG A 109 7.30 11.05 -21.07
C ARG A 109 6.43 12.11 -20.38
N TRP A 110 6.08 13.18 -21.10
CA TRP A 110 5.13 14.16 -20.63
C TRP A 110 3.76 13.54 -20.26
N ARG A 111 3.34 12.47 -20.97
CA ARG A 111 2.09 11.73 -20.66
C ARG A 111 2.18 11.05 -19.30
N VAL A 112 3.33 10.46 -18.98
CA VAL A 112 3.58 9.83 -17.68
C VAL A 112 3.52 10.88 -16.56
N ASN A 113 4.16 12.03 -16.76
CA ASN A 113 4.14 13.13 -15.81
C ASN A 113 2.73 13.67 -15.57
N ILE A 114 1.95 13.83 -16.64
CA ILE A 114 0.53 14.21 -16.54
C ILE A 114 -0.25 13.11 -15.79
N SER A 115 0.00 11.82 -16.07
CA SER A 115 -0.67 10.72 -15.36
C SER A 115 -0.34 10.74 -13.86
N PHE A 116 0.88 11.04 -13.46
CA PHE A 116 1.25 11.20 -12.05
C PHE A 116 0.52 12.39 -11.40
N LEU A 117 0.45 13.53 -12.09
CA LEU A 117 -0.32 14.70 -11.62
C LEU A 117 -1.81 14.37 -11.49
N LEU A 118 -2.39 13.71 -12.49
CA LEU A 118 -3.79 13.29 -12.47
C LEU A 118 -4.06 12.26 -11.36
N LEU A 119 -3.11 11.35 -11.08
CA LEU A 119 -3.18 10.43 -9.95
C LEU A 119 -3.21 11.20 -8.62
N ALA A 120 -2.31 12.17 -8.45
CA ALA A 120 -2.30 13.01 -7.24
C ALA A 120 -3.64 13.73 -7.06
N LEU A 121 -4.21 14.30 -8.15
CA LEU A 121 -5.53 14.91 -8.14
C LEU A 121 -6.65 13.90 -7.83
N ALA A 122 -6.57 12.67 -8.34
CA ALA A 122 -7.54 11.60 -8.06
C ALA A 122 -7.52 11.15 -6.59
N LEU A 123 -6.38 11.26 -5.92
CA LEU A 123 -6.26 10.93 -4.50
C LEU A 123 -6.89 12.02 -3.60
N VAL A 124 -6.95 13.28 -4.02
CA VAL A 124 -7.48 14.39 -3.20
C VAL A 124 -8.90 14.10 -2.67
N PRO A 125 -9.92 13.76 -3.50
CA PRO A 125 -11.27 13.52 -3.00
C PRO A 125 -11.38 12.23 -2.16
N VAL A 126 -10.45 11.29 -2.30
CA VAL A 126 -10.37 10.09 -1.47
C VAL A 126 -9.83 10.45 -0.09
N LEU A 127 -8.74 11.23 -0.03
CA LEU A 127 -8.03 11.56 1.20
C LEU A 127 -8.69 12.70 1.98
N TYR A 128 -9.33 13.65 1.29
CA TYR A 128 -9.86 14.87 1.90
C TYR A 128 -11.39 14.95 1.83
N GLU A 129 -12.03 14.74 2.98
CA GLU A 129 -13.50 14.63 3.06
C GLU A 129 -14.24 15.96 2.93
N LYS A 130 -13.61 17.07 3.32
CA LYS A 130 -14.23 18.41 3.31
C LYS A 130 -14.24 19.09 1.95
N LEU A 131 -13.90 18.35 0.88
CA LEU A 131 -13.86 18.90 -0.48
C LEU A 131 -15.28 19.27 -0.94
N PRO A 132 -15.51 20.49 -1.45
CA PRO A 132 -16.78 20.83 -2.08
C PRO A 132 -17.00 19.93 -3.29
N HIS A 133 -18.24 19.48 -3.49
CA HIS A 133 -18.61 18.57 -4.59
C HIS A 133 -17.85 17.26 -4.65
N ARG A 134 -17.39 16.72 -3.50
CA ARG A 134 -16.59 15.49 -3.37
C ARG A 134 -17.11 14.32 -4.22
N LYS A 135 -18.43 14.18 -4.41
CA LYS A 135 -19.03 13.11 -5.23
C LYS A 135 -18.50 13.08 -6.68
N TYR A 136 -18.29 14.23 -7.29
CA TYR A 136 -17.70 14.30 -8.64
C TYR A 136 -16.22 13.97 -8.63
N GLY A 137 -15.51 14.38 -7.59
CA GLY A 137 -14.12 13.99 -7.37
C GLY A 137 -13.96 12.49 -7.20
N LEU A 138 -14.84 11.83 -6.43
CA LEU A 138 -14.82 10.36 -6.28
C LEU A 138 -15.17 9.65 -7.59
N LEU A 139 -16.08 10.20 -8.40
CA LEU A 139 -16.35 9.68 -9.74
C LEU A 139 -15.10 9.76 -10.63
N TYR A 140 -14.41 10.92 -10.59
CA TYR A 140 -13.12 11.06 -11.27
C TYR A 140 -12.09 10.03 -10.79
N SER A 141 -11.96 9.83 -9.48
CA SER A 141 -11.02 8.81 -8.92
C SER A 141 -11.36 7.40 -9.43
N ALA A 142 -12.65 7.06 -9.53
CA ALA A 142 -13.09 5.76 -10.04
C ALA A 142 -12.82 5.58 -11.54
N THR A 143 -12.88 6.66 -12.33
CA THR A 143 -12.62 6.64 -13.78
C THR A 143 -11.14 6.85 -14.13
N PHE A 144 -10.33 7.28 -13.18
CA PHE A 144 -8.91 7.60 -13.40
C PHE A 144 -8.10 6.47 -14.07
N PRO A 145 -8.25 5.16 -13.70
CA PRO A 145 -7.48 4.10 -14.36
C PRO A 145 -7.72 4.04 -15.88
N PHE A 146 -8.93 4.34 -16.35
CA PHE A 146 -9.25 4.38 -17.78
C PHE A 146 -8.62 5.60 -18.45
N ILE A 147 -8.66 6.77 -17.79
CA ILE A 147 -8.05 8.02 -18.29
C ILE A 147 -6.53 7.83 -18.40
N ALA A 148 -5.90 7.28 -17.35
CA ALA A 148 -4.47 6.98 -17.35
C ALA A 148 -4.10 5.94 -18.41
N GLY A 149 -4.91 4.88 -18.55
CA GLY A 149 -4.70 3.85 -19.56
C GLY A 149 -4.72 4.44 -20.98
N TRP A 150 -5.72 5.29 -21.29
CA TRP A 150 -5.77 5.97 -22.58
C TRP A 150 -4.59 6.91 -22.81
N LEU A 151 -4.19 7.68 -21.79
CA LEU A 151 -3.09 8.63 -21.91
C LEU A 151 -1.74 7.93 -22.13
N LEU A 152 -1.52 6.80 -21.44
CA LEU A 152 -0.23 6.06 -21.47
C LEU A 152 -0.12 5.14 -22.69
N VAL A 153 -1.18 4.41 -23.04
CA VAL A 153 -1.19 3.50 -24.19
C VAL A 153 -1.38 4.26 -25.50
N GLY A 154 -2.13 5.35 -25.46
CA GLY A 154 -2.44 6.12 -26.66
C GLY A 154 -3.72 5.65 -27.37
N GLY A 155 -3.85 5.99 -28.64
CA GLY A 155 -5.07 5.83 -29.44
C GLY A 155 -5.96 7.07 -29.39
N PHE A 156 -6.98 7.11 -30.24
CA PHE A 156 -7.90 8.24 -30.37
C PHE A 156 -7.20 9.61 -30.55
N GLY A 157 -6.20 9.66 -31.42
CA GLY A 157 -5.43 10.88 -31.74
C GLY A 157 -4.11 11.01 -30.97
N LEU A 158 -3.80 10.10 -30.05
CA LEU A 158 -2.49 9.96 -29.43
C LEU A 158 -1.69 8.83 -30.09
N GLU A 159 -0.39 9.03 -30.26
CA GLU A 159 0.53 7.98 -30.70
C GLU A 159 0.45 6.78 -29.76
N SER A 160 0.37 5.57 -30.31
CA SER A 160 0.31 4.34 -29.54
C SER A 160 1.69 3.95 -29.02
N VAL A 161 1.76 3.54 -27.76
CA VAL A 161 2.97 3.03 -27.09
C VAL A 161 2.71 1.61 -26.65
N ASP A 162 3.62 0.70 -27.02
CA ASP A 162 3.53 -0.69 -26.62
C ASP A 162 3.73 -0.84 -25.11
N THR A 163 2.87 -1.65 -24.49
CA THR A 163 2.90 -1.87 -23.04
C THR A 163 4.17 -2.59 -22.56
N ASP A 164 4.91 -3.21 -23.45
CA ASP A 164 6.21 -3.84 -23.15
C ASP A 164 7.31 -2.81 -22.83
N GLN A 165 7.09 -1.55 -23.22
CA GLN A 165 7.97 -0.42 -22.88
C GLN A 165 7.67 0.18 -21.50
N PHE A 166 6.61 -0.28 -20.83
CA PHE A 166 6.25 0.18 -19.51
C PHE A 166 7.16 -0.45 -18.44
N GLY A 167 7.63 0.38 -17.51
CA GLY A 167 8.53 -0.10 -16.47
C GLY A 167 8.63 0.85 -15.28
N GLY A 168 9.42 0.45 -14.30
CA GLY A 168 9.74 1.27 -13.13
C GLY A 168 8.54 1.61 -12.26
N ILE A 169 8.62 2.78 -11.64
CA ILE A 169 7.56 3.34 -10.78
C ILE A 169 6.23 3.47 -11.54
N MET A 170 6.29 3.87 -12.80
CA MET A 170 5.10 3.97 -13.66
C MET A 170 4.35 2.63 -13.71
N LEU A 171 5.04 1.53 -14.00
CA LEU A 171 4.43 0.19 -14.07
C LEU A 171 3.89 -0.26 -12.71
N THR A 172 4.67 -0.06 -11.64
CA THR A 172 4.25 -0.34 -10.25
C THR A 172 2.94 0.37 -9.91
N LEU A 173 2.84 1.67 -10.26
CA LEU A 173 1.63 2.46 -10.03
C LEU A 173 0.45 2.01 -10.89
N ILE A 174 0.66 1.67 -12.17
CA ILE A 174 -0.40 1.17 -13.04
C ILE A 174 -1.02 -0.10 -12.46
N ILE A 175 -0.19 -1.08 -12.09
CA ILE A 175 -0.67 -2.35 -11.53
C ILE A 175 -1.33 -2.12 -10.17
N GLY A 176 -0.67 -1.37 -9.28
CA GLY A 176 -1.16 -1.10 -7.93
C GLY A 176 -2.48 -0.33 -7.91
N VAL A 177 -2.54 0.80 -8.62
CA VAL A 177 -3.74 1.67 -8.64
C VAL A 177 -4.91 0.96 -9.31
N THR A 178 -4.68 0.28 -10.44
CA THR A 178 -5.74 -0.47 -11.13
C THR A 178 -6.26 -1.60 -10.24
N GLY A 179 -5.38 -2.42 -9.68
CA GLY A 179 -5.75 -3.50 -8.79
C GLY A 179 -6.52 -3.02 -7.55
N ILE A 180 -6.07 -1.94 -6.91
CA ILE A 180 -6.75 -1.32 -5.76
C ILE A 180 -8.14 -0.81 -6.17
N SER A 181 -8.24 -0.07 -7.28
CA SER A 181 -9.48 0.57 -7.70
C SER A 181 -10.58 -0.43 -8.03
N PHE A 182 -10.24 -1.53 -8.70
CA PHE A 182 -11.22 -2.53 -9.11
C PHE A 182 -11.45 -3.64 -8.09
N SER A 183 -10.47 -3.94 -7.22
CA SER A 183 -10.63 -5.00 -6.21
C SER A 183 -11.70 -4.68 -5.18
N LEU A 184 -11.90 -3.42 -4.83
CA LEU A 184 -12.90 -3.04 -3.83
C LEU A 184 -14.34 -3.30 -4.31
N PRO A 185 -14.81 -2.76 -5.47
CA PRO A 185 -16.17 -3.02 -5.93
C PRO A 185 -16.41 -4.50 -6.26
N ILE A 186 -15.43 -5.18 -6.85
CA ILE A 186 -15.56 -6.62 -7.14
C ILE A 186 -15.59 -7.43 -5.83
N GLY A 187 -14.75 -7.07 -4.85
CA GLY A 187 -14.74 -7.70 -3.54
C GLY A 187 -16.05 -7.52 -2.77
N VAL A 188 -16.67 -6.33 -2.84
CA VAL A 188 -18.02 -6.09 -2.28
C VAL A 188 -19.04 -7.00 -2.95
N ALA A 189 -19.05 -7.08 -4.29
CA ALA A 189 -19.96 -7.91 -5.03
C ALA A 189 -19.81 -9.40 -4.68
N LEU A 190 -18.57 -9.89 -4.59
CA LEU A 190 -18.25 -11.27 -4.20
C LEU A 190 -18.67 -11.57 -2.75
N ALA A 191 -18.44 -10.64 -1.82
CA ALA A 191 -18.85 -10.81 -0.42
C ALA A 191 -20.35 -10.90 -0.26
N LEU A 192 -21.12 -10.05 -0.95
CA LEU A 192 -22.56 -10.08 -0.98
C LEU A 192 -23.09 -11.35 -1.69
N GLY A 193 -22.47 -11.73 -2.80
CA GLY A 193 -22.81 -12.96 -3.51
C GLY A 193 -22.61 -14.21 -2.66
N ARG A 194 -21.52 -14.27 -1.90
CA ARG A 194 -21.24 -15.37 -0.95
C ARG A 194 -22.30 -15.47 0.17
N GLN A 195 -22.91 -14.37 0.56
CA GLN A 195 -23.98 -14.33 1.59
C GLN A 195 -25.38 -14.44 1.00
N SER A 196 -25.53 -14.50 -0.32
CA SER A 196 -26.80 -14.56 -1.00
C SER A 196 -27.58 -15.83 -0.68
N ASN A 197 -28.89 -15.71 -0.61
CA ASN A 197 -29.83 -16.83 -0.52
C ASN A 197 -29.99 -17.59 -1.85
N MET A 198 -29.43 -17.08 -2.96
CA MET A 198 -29.42 -17.74 -4.26
C MET A 198 -28.31 -18.81 -4.30
N PRO A 199 -28.64 -20.12 -4.31
CA PRO A 199 -27.63 -21.17 -4.10
C PRO A 199 -26.56 -21.20 -5.20
N VAL A 200 -26.93 -21.00 -6.45
CA VAL A 200 -25.99 -20.99 -7.58
C VAL A 200 -24.99 -19.85 -7.45
N LEU A 201 -25.46 -18.63 -7.22
CA LEU A 201 -24.61 -17.45 -7.05
C LEU A 201 -23.67 -17.63 -5.86
N ARG A 202 -24.18 -18.11 -4.74
CA ARG A 202 -23.39 -18.38 -3.54
C ARG A 202 -22.27 -19.38 -3.80
N ILE A 203 -22.59 -20.51 -4.45
CA ILE A 203 -21.61 -21.56 -4.76
C ILE A 203 -20.52 -21.00 -5.68
N LEU A 204 -20.87 -20.28 -6.74
CA LEU A 204 -19.91 -19.69 -7.67
C LEU A 204 -18.97 -18.69 -6.95
N CYS A 205 -19.53 -17.80 -6.12
CA CYS A 205 -18.71 -16.85 -5.35
C CYS A 205 -17.79 -17.57 -4.35
N VAL A 206 -18.27 -18.59 -3.65
CA VAL A 206 -17.46 -19.37 -2.70
C VAL A 206 -16.33 -20.09 -3.43
N LEU A 207 -16.64 -20.81 -4.51
CA LEU A 207 -15.63 -21.52 -5.29
C LEU A 207 -14.56 -20.59 -5.83
N PHE A 208 -14.97 -19.44 -6.39
CA PHE A 208 -14.04 -18.44 -6.89
C PHE A 208 -13.12 -17.90 -5.77
N ILE A 209 -13.70 -17.48 -4.66
CA ILE A 209 -12.94 -16.90 -3.53
C ILE A 209 -11.95 -17.92 -2.96
N GLU A 210 -12.41 -19.14 -2.68
CA GLU A 210 -11.56 -20.18 -2.09
C GLU A 210 -10.46 -20.64 -3.07
N PHE A 211 -10.79 -20.79 -4.36
CA PHE A 211 -9.82 -21.15 -5.38
C PHE A 211 -8.71 -20.11 -5.52
N ILE A 212 -9.08 -18.84 -5.71
CA ILE A 212 -8.08 -17.75 -5.90
C ILE A 212 -7.23 -17.56 -4.65
N ARG A 213 -7.80 -17.70 -3.45
CA ARG A 213 -7.04 -17.57 -2.18
C ARG A 213 -6.21 -18.81 -1.87
N GLY A 214 -6.56 -19.96 -2.43
CA GLY A 214 -5.80 -21.20 -2.29
C GLY A 214 -4.58 -21.30 -3.20
N VAL A 215 -4.46 -20.42 -4.22
CA VAL A 215 -3.39 -20.44 -5.21
C VAL A 215 -2.44 -19.24 -4.97
N PRO A 216 -1.11 -19.44 -4.93
CA PRO A 216 -0.17 -18.32 -4.83
C PRO A 216 -0.31 -17.35 -6.01
N LEU A 217 -0.18 -16.04 -5.74
CA LEU A 217 -0.26 -15.01 -6.80
C LEU A 217 0.75 -15.26 -7.93
N ILE A 218 1.95 -15.71 -7.59
CA ILE A 218 2.98 -16.03 -8.59
C ILE A 218 2.50 -17.07 -9.62
N THR A 219 1.79 -18.11 -9.17
CA THR A 219 1.21 -19.13 -10.07
C THR A 219 0.16 -18.52 -10.98
N LEU A 220 -0.69 -17.65 -10.45
CA LEU A 220 -1.70 -16.93 -11.25
C LEU A 220 -1.05 -16.00 -12.28
N LEU A 221 0.07 -15.37 -11.96
CA LEU A 221 0.84 -14.55 -12.92
C LEU A 221 1.42 -15.40 -14.05
N PHE A 222 1.92 -16.60 -13.77
CA PHE A 222 2.35 -17.54 -14.82
C PHE A 222 1.16 -17.97 -15.69
N VAL A 223 0.02 -18.27 -15.10
CA VAL A 223 -1.21 -18.57 -15.87
C VAL A 223 -1.59 -17.38 -16.75
N ALA A 224 -1.53 -16.16 -16.24
CA ALA A 224 -1.79 -14.94 -17.02
C ALA A 224 -0.81 -14.77 -18.18
N SER A 225 0.48 -15.01 -17.94
CA SER A 225 1.52 -14.79 -18.96
C SER A 225 1.48 -15.84 -20.09
N THR A 226 1.26 -17.11 -19.76
CA THR A 226 1.41 -18.22 -20.70
C THR A 226 0.09 -18.83 -21.15
N MET A 227 -0.84 -19.07 -20.21
CA MET A 227 -2.02 -19.91 -20.47
C MET A 227 -3.26 -19.11 -20.88
N LEU A 228 -3.40 -17.86 -20.45
CA LEU A 228 -4.64 -17.11 -20.68
C LEU A 228 -4.98 -16.96 -22.18
N ASN A 229 -3.96 -16.86 -23.03
CA ASN A 229 -4.16 -16.78 -24.48
C ASN A 229 -4.82 -18.04 -25.08
N TYR A 230 -4.62 -19.22 -24.48
CA TYR A 230 -5.25 -20.46 -24.95
C TYR A 230 -6.78 -20.52 -24.70
N PHE A 231 -7.27 -19.73 -23.77
CA PHE A 231 -8.71 -19.63 -23.49
C PHE A 231 -9.43 -18.58 -24.35
N LEU A 232 -8.66 -17.84 -25.17
CA LEU A 232 -9.20 -16.80 -26.06
C LEU A 232 -9.46 -17.37 -27.45
N PRO A 233 -10.35 -16.74 -28.24
CA PRO A 233 -10.56 -17.11 -29.62
C PRO A 233 -9.25 -17.05 -30.42
N PRO A 234 -9.03 -17.98 -31.40
CA PRO A 234 -7.84 -17.95 -32.23
C PRO A 234 -7.60 -16.60 -32.90
N GLY A 235 -6.38 -16.12 -32.83
CA GLY A 235 -5.99 -14.79 -33.36
C GLY A 235 -6.17 -13.61 -32.42
N THR A 236 -6.73 -13.83 -31.21
CA THR A 236 -6.84 -12.78 -30.18
C THR A 236 -5.66 -12.87 -29.24
N VAL A 237 -4.83 -11.83 -29.19
CA VAL A 237 -3.71 -11.73 -28.25
C VAL A 237 -3.86 -10.43 -27.45
N TYR A 238 -4.11 -10.56 -26.17
CA TYR A 238 -4.06 -9.40 -25.28
C TYR A 238 -2.63 -9.14 -24.81
N ALA A 239 -2.27 -7.86 -24.72
CA ALA A 239 -0.99 -7.44 -24.16
C ALA A 239 -0.77 -8.06 -22.76
N LEU A 240 0.46 -8.42 -22.44
CA LEU A 240 0.82 -9.04 -21.15
C LEU A 240 0.34 -8.22 -19.97
N LEU A 241 0.50 -6.89 -20.03
CA LEU A 241 0.03 -5.98 -18.99
C LEU A 241 -1.47 -6.15 -18.70
N VAL A 242 -2.33 -6.23 -19.73
CA VAL A 242 -3.78 -6.36 -19.54
C VAL A 242 -4.10 -7.68 -18.83
N ARG A 243 -3.46 -8.77 -19.23
CA ARG A 243 -3.64 -10.09 -18.62
C ARG A 243 -3.23 -10.08 -17.14
N VAL A 244 -2.11 -9.43 -16.83
CA VAL A 244 -1.61 -9.25 -15.46
C VAL A 244 -2.57 -8.39 -14.63
N LEU A 245 -3.06 -7.27 -15.17
CA LEU A 245 -4.03 -6.40 -14.49
C LEU A 245 -5.31 -7.15 -14.12
N ILE A 246 -5.81 -8.01 -15.02
CA ILE A 246 -6.99 -8.86 -14.73
C ILE A 246 -6.69 -9.81 -13.57
N MET A 247 -5.59 -10.57 -13.64
CA MET A 247 -5.29 -11.59 -12.62
C MET A 247 -4.97 -10.98 -11.25
N VAL A 248 -4.20 -9.90 -11.20
CA VAL A 248 -3.89 -9.17 -9.97
C VAL A 248 -5.17 -8.59 -9.35
N THR A 249 -6.05 -8.05 -10.17
CA THR A 249 -7.35 -7.52 -9.70
C THR A 249 -8.24 -8.64 -9.15
N LEU A 250 -8.36 -9.77 -9.84
CA LEU A 250 -9.14 -10.91 -9.38
C LEU A 250 -8.59 -11.49 -8.07
N PHE A 251 -7.26 -11.61 -7.97
CA PHE A 251 -6.59 -12.02 -6.75
C PHE A 251 -6.92 -11.10 -5.58
N ALA A 252 -6.69 -9.80 -5.74
CA ALA A 252 -6.98 -8.80 -4.71
C ALA A 252 -8.47 -8.78 -4.34
N SER A 253 -9.37 -8.99 -5.31
CA SER A 253 -10.82 -9.02 -5.09
C SER A 253 -11.27 -10.19 -4.22
N ALA A 254 -10.64 -11.35 -4.34
CA ALA A 254 -10.95 -12.52 -3.51
C ALA A 254 -10.56 -12.28 -2.04
N TYR A 255 -9.39 -11.68 -1.79
CA TYR A 255 -8.97 -11.28 -0.44
C TYR A 255 -9.86 -10.15 0.11
N MET A 256 -10.19 -9.16 -0.72
CA MET A 256 -11.09 -8.08 -0.36
C MET A 256 -12.48 -8.59 0.02
N ALA A 257 -13.00 -9.59 -0.69
CA ALA A 257 -14.29 -10.22 -0.37
C ALA A 257 -14.32 -10.80 1.05
N GLU A 258 -13.23 -11.43 1.49
CA GLU A 258 -13.13 -11.96 2.86
C GLU A 258 -13.05 -10.87 3.92
N VAL A 259 -12.30 -9.78 3.65
CA VAL A 259 -12.25 -8.63 4.55
C VAL A 259 -13.64 -8.02 4.73
N ILE A 260 -14.37 -7.82 3.63
CA ILE A 260 -15.72 -7.25 3.67
C ILE A 260 -16.71 -8.23 4.31
N ARG A 261 -16.59 -9.54 4.04
CA ARG A 261 -17.39 -10.57 4.72
C ARG A 261 -17.22 -10.50 6.24
N GLY A 262 -15.97 -10.34 6.72
CA GLY A 262 -15.69 -10.13 8.15
C GLY A 262 -16.42 -8.92 8.70
N GLY A 263 -16.41 -7.80 8.01
CA GLY A 263 -17.16 -6.59 8.38
C GLY A 263 -18.68 -6.80 8.39
N LEU A 264 -19.24 -7.49 7.38
CA LEU A 264 -20.66 -7.81 7.32
C LEU A 264 -21.09 -8.73 8.47
N GLN A 265 -20.26 -9.68 8.87
CA GLN A 265 -20.54 -10.57 10.01
C GLN A 265 -20.47 -9.89 11.36
N ALA A 266 -19.74 -8.78 11.47
CA ALA A 266 -19.64 -7.99 12.70
C ALA A 266 -20.88 -7.11 12.94
N ILE A 267 -21.77 -6.94 11.97
CA ILE A 267 -23.02 -6.20 12.12
C ILE A 267 -24.00 -6.99 12.98
N SER A 268 -24.58 -6.35 14.00
CA SER A 268 -25.57 -6.99 14.86
C SER A 268 -26.84 -7.35 14.10
N LYS A 269 -27.49 -8.47 14.49
CA LYS A 269 -28.76 -8.90 13.90
C LYS A 269 -29.84 -7.82 14.00
N GLY A 270 -29.84 -7.03 15.07
CA GLY A 270 -30.80 -5.94 15.27
C GLY A 270 -30.78 -4.89 14.17
N GLN A 271 -29.65 -4.69 13.46
CA GLN A 271 -29.59 -3.77 12.32
C GLN A 271 -30.36 -4.33 11.10
N HIS A 272 -30.37 -5.65 10.91
CA HIS A 272 -31.17 -6.32 9.88
C HIS A 272 -32.66 -6.27 10.24
N GLU A 273 -33.00 -6.61 11.48
CA GLU A 273 -34.37 -6.59 12.00
C GLU A 273 -34.98 -5.18 11.95
N ALA A 274 -34.18 -4.15 12.27
CA ALA A 274 -34.58 -2.75 12.15
C ALA A 274 -34.88 -2.35 10.69
N GLY A 275 -34.05 -2.79 9.75
CA GLY A 275 -34.27 -2.59 8.33
C GLY A 275 -35.59 -3.23 7.86
N ASP A 276 -35.84 -4.47 8.26
CA ASP A 276 -37.06 -5.21 7.93
C ASP A 276 -38.30 -4.54 8.55
N SER A 277 -38.22 -4.07 9.81
CA SER A 277 -39.29 -3.36 10.50
C SER A 277 -39.65 -2.03 9.82
N LEU A 278 -38.72 -1.40 9.15
CA LEU A 278 -38.93 -0.19 8.33
C LEU A 278 -39.47 -0.51 6.93
N GLY A 279 -39.70 -1.77 6.59
CA GLY A 279 -40.17 -2.22 5.26
C GLY A 279 -39.14 -2.05 4.15
N LEU A 280 -37.84 -1.97 4.49
CA LEU A 280 -36.81 -1.85 3.48
C LEU A 280 -36.59 -3.17 2.74
N THR A 281 -36.44 -3.10 1.42
CA THR A 281 -36.02 -4.25 0.64
C THR A 281 -34.57 -4.63 0.97
N TYR A 282 -34.17 -5.87 0.69
CA TYR A 282 -32.79 -6.37 0.89
C TYR A 282 -31.73 -5.38 0.39
N TRP A 283 -31.87 -4.88 -0.83
CA TRP A 283 -30.93 -3.94 -1.43
C TRP A 283 -30.93 -2.57 -0.76
N GLN A 284 -32.09 -2.08 -0.32
CA GLN A 284 -32.20 -0.82 0.43
C GLN A 284 -31.55 -0.94 1.80
N ALA A 285 -31.84 -2.02 2.55
CA ALA A 285 -31.24 -2.28 3.85
C ALA A 285 -29.70 -2.40 3.74
N HIS A 286 -29.20 -3.16 2.75
CA HIS A 286 -27.76 -3.30 2.53
C HIS A 286 -27.11 -2.00 2.12
N ARG A 287 -27.68 -1.26 1.17
CA ARG A 287 -27.08 -0.01 0.66
C ARG A 287 -27.09 1.12 1.71
N LEU A 288 -28.15 1.25 2.48
CA LEU A 288 -28.35 2.40 3.38
C LEU A 288 -27.85 2.15 4.81
N ILE A 289 -27.90 0.91 5.29
CA ILE A 289 -27.65 0.56 6.69
C ILE A 289 -26.43 -0.37 6.84
N ILE A 290 -26.49 -1.55 6.23
CA ILE A 290 -25.56 -2.64 6.53
C ILE A 290 -24.18 -2.39 5.93
N LEU A 291 -24.11 -2.16 4.61
CA LEU A 291 -22.84 -2.01 3.89
C LEU A 291 -22.02 -0.80 4.37
N PRO A 292 -22.59 0.39 4.63
CA PRO A 292 -21.83 1.51 5.16
C PRO A 292 -21.19 1.22 6.51
N GLN A 293 -21.89 0.49 7.40
CA GLN A 293 -21.36 0.09 8.71
C GLN A 293 -20.27 -0.98 8.54
N ALA A 294 -20.55 -2.03 7.75
CA ALA A 294 -19.59 -3.09 7.46
C ALA A 294 -18.29 -2.54 6.86
N MET A 295 -18.40 -1.60 5.92
CA MET A 295 -17.23 -0.95 5.31
C MET A 295 -16.39 -0.19 6.34
N LYS A 296 -17.02 0.52 7.29
CA LYS A 296 -16.31 1.21 8.38
C LYS A 296 -15.50 0.23 9.23
N ILE A 297 -16.11 -0.87 9.62
CA ILE A 297 -15.45 -1.93 10.41
C ILE A 297 -14.30 -2.56 9.62
N SER A 298 -14.45 -2.68 8.29
CA SER A 298 -13.48 -3.33 7.42
C SER A 298 -12.30 -2.42 7.02
N ILE A 299 -12.30 -1.11 7.30
CA ILE A 299 -11.25 -0.17 6.86
C ILE A 299 -9.83 -0.67 7.12
N PRO A 300 -9.45 -1.13 8.34
CA PRO A 300 -8.10 -1.61 8.60
C PRO A 300 -7.70 -2.78 7.68
N GLY A 301 -8.62 -3.74 7.50
CA GLY A 301 -8.41 -4.88 6.62
C GLY A 301 -8.35 -4.50 5.14
N ILE A 302 -9.18 -3.55 4.69
CA ILE A 302 -9.17 -3.03 3.32
C ILE A 302 -7.81 -2.40 3.00
N VAL A 303 -7.32 -1.50 3.86
CA VAL A 303 -6.03 -0.85 3.64
C VAL A 303 -4.87 -1.84 3.76
N SER A 304 -4.94 -2.79 4.69
CA SER A 304 -3.94 -3.87 4.77
C SER A 304 -3.86 -4.69 3.47
N ASN A 305 -5.01 -5.01 2.87
CA ASN A 305 -5.07 -5.69 1.57
C ASN A 305 -4.48 -4.82 0.44
N PHE A 306 -4.75 -3.51 0.42
CA PHE A 306 -4.16 -2.59 -0.55
C PHE A 306 -2.64 -2.49 -0.42
N ILE A 307 -2.12 -2.41 0.82
CA ILE A 307 -0.68 -2.41 1.10
C ILE A 307 -0.04 -3.73 0.64
N GLY A 308 -0.70 -4.86 0.89
CA GLY A 308 -0.27 -6.17 0.40
C GLY A 308 -0.15 -6.18 -1.11
N LEU A 309 -1.24 -5.86 -1.81
CA LEU A 309 -1.29 -5.80 -3.27
C LEU A 309 -0.22 -4.87 -3.86
N TYR A 310 -0.03 -3.69 -3.25
CA TYR A 310 0.96 -2.72 -3.73
C TYR A 310 2.39 -3.27 -3.66
N LYS A 311 2.72 -4.06 -2.64
CA LYS A 311 4.01 -4.76 -2.55
C LYS A 311 4.10 -5.93 -3.52
N ASP A 312 3.01 -6.63 -3.74
CA ASP A 312 2.94 -7.80 -4.63
C ASP A 312 3.12 -7.41 -6.11
N THR A 313 3.06 -6.11 -6.46
CA THR A 313 3.39 -5.65 -7.82
C THR A 313 4.81 -6.01 -8.23
N THR A 314 5.74 -6.21 -7.29
CA THR A 314 7.12 -6.65 -7.58
C THR A 314 7.21 -8.07 -8.12
N LEU A 315 6.19 -8.91 -7.92
CA LEU A 315 6.16 -10.29 -8.41
C LEU A 315 6.10 -10.38 -9.95
N VAL A 316 5.71 -9.29 -10.62
CA VAL A 316 5.63 -9.26 -12.10
C VAL A 316 7.00 -9.38 -12.76
N LEU A 317 8.08 -9.13 -12.03
CA LEU A 317 9.45 -9.38 -12.47
C LEU A 317 9.65 -10.83 -12.96
N ILE A 318 9.00 -11.79 -12.31
CA ILE A 318 9.18 -13.23 -12.61
C ILE A 318 8.62 -13.61 -13.98
N ILE A 319 7.64 -12.86 -14.47
CA ILE A 319 7.06 -13.05 -15.82
C ILE A 319 7.66 -12.10 -16.87
N GLY A 320 8.77 -11.43 -16.53
CA GLY A 320 9.52 -10.58 -17.45
C GLY A 320 9.07 -9.12 -17.52
N MET A 321 8.15 -8.67 -16.66
CA MET A 321 7.80 -7.25 -16.59
C MET A 321 8.74 -6.51 -15.64
N MET A 322 9.28 -5.38 -16.10
CA MET A 322 10.32 -4.63 -15.39
C MET A 322 9.72 -3.52 -14.52
N ASP A 323 9.19 -3.88 -13.34
CA ASP A 323 8.81 -2.90 -12.31
C ASP A 323 10.06 -2.20 -11.72
N ILE A 324 9.89 -1.39 -10.67
CA ILE A 324 11.01 -0.68 -10.03
C ILE A 324 12.09 -1.64 -9.50
N LEU A 325 11.71 -2.80 -8.96
CA LEU A 325 12.65 -3.82 -8.49
C LEU A 325 13.31 -4.54 -9.68
N GLY A 326 12.55 -4.85 -10.71
CA GLY A 326 13.03 -5.48 -11.93
C GLY A 326 14.08 -4.63 -12.65
N LEU A 327 13.80 -3.33 -12.81
CA LEU A 327 14.77 -2.40 -13.40
C LEU A 327 15.99 -2.19 -12.49
N GLY A 328 15.79 -2.21 -11.17
CA GLY A 328 16.89 -2.19 -10.22
C GLY A 328 17.86 -3.35 -10.44
N ASN A 329 17.33 -4.57 -10.48
CA ASN A 329 18.13 -5.78 -10.72
C ASN A 329 18.79 -5.76 -12.11
N ALA A 330 18.08 -5.36 -13.15
CA ALA A 330 18.63 -5.24 -14.50
C ALA A 330 19.78 -4.22 -14.58
N SER A 331 19.67 -3.11 -13.83
CA SER A 331 20.70 -2.07 -13.79
C SER A 331 22.02 -2.54 -13.14
N LEU A 332 21.98 -3.58 -12.29
CA LEU A 332 23.18 -4.18 -11.70
C LEU A 332 24.02 -4.98 -12.70
N ALA A 333 23.46 -5.35 -13.85
CA ALA A 333 24.18 -6.03 -14.92
C ALA A 333 25.05 -5.06 -15.76
N ASP A 334 24.86 -3.75 -15.61
CA ASP A 334 25.71 -2.75 -16.28
C ASP A 334 27.10 -2.73 -15.64
N ALA A 335 28.14 -2.99 -16.46
CA ALA A 335 29.53 -3.02 -16.00
C ALA A 335 29.98 -1.71 -15.33
N LYS A 336 29.40 -0.57 -15.74
CA LYS A 336 29.67 0.76 -15.19
C LYS A 336 29.26 0.87 -13.71
N TRP A 337 28.20 0.15 -13.30
CA TRP A 337 27.58 0.21 -11.98
C TRP A 337 27.50 -1.14 -11.27
N ALA A 338 28.16 -2.16 -11.77
CA ALA A 338 28.11 -3.51 -11.19
C ALA A 338 28.55 -3.53 -9.72
N GLY A 339 27.84 -4.29 -8.89
CA GLY A 339 28.18 -4.47 -7.47
C GLY A 339 27.54 -3.46 -6.50
N LEU A 340 26.70 -2.53 -6.98
CA LEU A 340 25.97 -1.56 -6.16
C LEU A 340 24.56 -2.03 -5.76
N ALA A 341 24.43 -3.32 -5.40
CA ALA A 341 23.15 -3.94 -5.08
C ALA A 341 22.47 -3.32 -3.83
N MET A 342 23.28 -2.94 -2.83
CA MET A 342 22.77 -2.34 -1.58
C MET A 342 22.04 -1.04 -1.87
N GLU A 343 22.60 -0.17 -2.73
CA GLU A 343 22.00 1.10 -3.12
C GLU A 343 20.63 0.91 -3.79
N VAL A 344 20.56 -0.07 -4.72
CA VAL A 344 19.30 -0.41 -5.40
C VAL A 344 18.25 -0.88 -4.41
N TYR A 345 18.58 -1.88 -3.59
CA TYR A 345 17.60 -2.44 -2.67
C TYR A 345 17.15 -1.45 -1.60
N ILE A 346 18.04 -0.59 -1.11
CA ILE A 346 17.67 0.47 -0.16
C ILE A 346 16.77 1.51 -0.85
N PHE A 347 17.08 1.91 -2.08
CA PHE A 347 16.23 2.83 -2.84
C PHE A 347 14.84 2.27 -3.05
N VAL A 348 14.72 1.03 -3.54
CA VAL A 348 13.44 0.34 -3.74
C VAL A 348 12.69 0.16 -2.42
N ALA A 349 13.40 -0.27 -1.36
CA ALA A 349 12.80 -0.42 -0.03
C ALA A 349 12.27 0.90 0.51
N LEU A 350 12.99 2.02 0.34
CA LEU A 350 12.53 3.35 0.75
C LEU A 350 11.29 3.78 -0.04
N TYR A 351 11.25 3.55 -1.34
CA TYR A 351 10.10 3.85 -2.17
C TYR A 351 8.84 3.12 -1.66
N PHE A 352 8.92 1.79 -1.46
CA PHE A 352 7.80 1.02 -0.92
C PHE A 352 7.47 1.39 0.53
N PHE A 353 8.48 1.65 1.36
CA PHE A 353 8.28 2.05 2.75
C PHE A 353 7.50 3.36 2.85
N ILE A 354 7.90 4.41 2.11
CA ILE A 354 7.22 5.72 2.11
C ILE A 354 5.77 5.56 1.65
N SER A 355 5.54 4.82 0.57
CA SER A 355 4.21 4.60 0.00
C SER A 355 3.31 3.82 0.96
N CYS A 356 3.77 2.67 1.46
CA CYS A 356 3.01 1.80 2.36
C CYS A 356 2.81 2.44 3.74
N PHE A 357 3.81 3.14 4.27
CA PHE A 357 3.71 3.86 5.54
C PHE A 357 2.68 4.99 5.45
N SER A 358 2.66 5.73 4.34
CA SER A 358 1.65 6.77 4.10
C SER A 358 0.23 6.19 4.09
N MET A 359 0.02 5.07 3.38
CA MET A 359 -1.27 4.35 3.38
C MET A 359 -1.65 3.87 4.79
N SER A 360 -0.71 3.28 5.53
CA SER A 360 -0.93 2.81 6.90
C SER A 360 -1.30 3.95 7.86
N ARG A 361 -0.59 5.08 7.78
CA ARG A 361 -0.89 6.27 8.61
C ARG A 361 -2.26 6.85 8.31
N TYR A 362 -2.65 6.87 7.03
CA TYR A 362 -3.98 7.30 6.64
C TYR A 362 -5.07 6.35 7.15
N SER A 363 -4.85 5.02 7.10
CA SER A 363 -5.75 4.02 7.68
C SER A 363 -6.01 4.28 9.18
N LEU A 364 -4.95 4.47 9.95
CA LEU A 364 -5.05 4.76 11.39
C LEU A 364 -5.79 6.08 11.67
N TYR A 365 -5.63 7.08 10.79
CA TYR A 365 -6.40 8.32 10.89
C TYR A 365 -7.89 8.08 10.64
N LEU A 366 -8.25 7.32 9.60
CA LEU A 366 -9.64 6.96 9.29
C LEU A 366 -10.28 6.13 10.40
N GLU A 367 -9.57 5.14 10.91
CA GLU A 367 -10.03 4.30 12.00
C GLU A 367 -10.39 5.14 13.23
N LYS A 368 -9.48 5.99 13.69
CA LYS A 368 -9.74 6.90 14.82
C LYS A 368 -10.92 7.84 14.58
N LYS A 369 -11.05 8.35 13.35
CA LYS A 369 -12.10 9.30 13.00
C LYS A 369 -13.47 8.65 12.88
N LEU A 370 -13.54 7.41 12.37
CA LEU A 370 -14.78 6.68 12.15
C LEU A 370 -15.18 5.78 13.32
N HIS A 371 -14.29 5.67 14.32
CA HIS A 371 -14.57 4.97 15.56
C HIS A 371 -15.60 5.79 16.36
N THR A 372 -16.87 5.50 16.13
CA THR A 372 -17.96 5.94 17.01
C THR A 372 -17.96 4.97 18.19
N GLY A 373 -17.51 5.45 19.36
CA GLY A 373 -17.36 4.62 20.54
C GLY A 373 -18.60 3.78 20.85
N HIS A 374 -18.45 2.49 20.76
CA HIS A 374 -19.26 1.45 21.38
C HIS A 374 -18.33 0.57 22.16
#